data_cbb6a0f4c388fc84ebf48004ee69862b
#
_entry.id   cbb6a0f4c388fc84ebf48004ee69862b
#
_cell.length_a   1.000
_cell.length_b   1.000
_cell.length_c   1.000
_cell.angle_alpha   90.00
_cell.angle_beta   90.00
_cell.angle_gamma   90.00
#
_symmetry.space_group_name_H-M   'P 1'
#
loop_
_entity.id
_entity.type
_entity.pdbx_description
1 polymer ?
#
loop_
_entity_poly.entity_id
_entity_poly.type
_entity_poly.pdbx_seq_one_letter_code
_entity_poly.pdbx_strand_id
1 'polypeptide(L)'
;MKNILSTISEKVLKNPDKIAFAFMKEDSPGEGYDQITFKELDEKSSRAAILLSRQGFHEGVVTLVLVKPSIDFVILLYGMLKTGAVPLLLPSLNIRSRSGRRELRKILNRANPRGVIGTGVNIAINRLLSLSKKTDNVLRFAKLKKYYSNLDNPTSFDIASDLDWDESAAFVKYTTGTTGPSKGVIYTHGMLHSHLKVLESQGFTDRDVFYGRGGTLIVHPLIGMTSVVNMTSPKQTLGHNIVKTANQWNVTWTFLSPPSAINLAEYLVGQTNSPISQMIPSIRRLYVGGESVAAEVVEIIEPHLSEQRPSEGGFHLVYGATEGFPLCHASASTIIGTKHQTSSGMGVCVGREVGDVQLRILPFEEAGNTKDTTDMVSGTSTSQFSIGEISVNGPVVYSRLVGGDEEKFGGALSWAFDKNDGTYWHRTGDLGYRDREGRIWLVGRKSHRVELEGGLTLQTKQIEEFYNSLTGLRTALVRGLHGGKPVLLVEKHEGDWLKIVSIMTEHLARLSDLFGEDVNLQFIHYNGSFPVDKGHEAKIEREKLNSWAIEKLRHLE
;
A
#
# COMPACT_ATOMS: atom_id res chain seq x y z
N MET A 1 -26.81 -1.26 4.86
CA MET A 1 -26.67 -0.53 3.56
C MET A 1 -26.92 -1.47 2.38
N LYS A 2 -27.04 -0.93 1.12
CA LYS A 2 -27.13 -1.74 -0.08
C LYS A 2 -25.75 -2.30 -0.48
N ASN A 3 -25.69 -3.35 -1.30
CA ASN A 3 -24.44 -3.79 -1.94
C ASN A 3 -23.78 -2.59 -2.64
N ILE A 4 -22.45 -2.44 -2.44
CA ILE A 4 -21.70 -1.32 -3.01
C ILE A 4 -21.88 -1.18 -4.53
N LEU A 5 -22.12 -2.29 -5.25
CA LEU A 5 -22.31 -2.27 -6.70
C LEU A 5 -23.69 -1.77 -7.16
N SER A 6 -24.66 -1.60 -6.25
CA SER A 6 -25.94 -0.95 -6.63
C SER A 6 -25.70 0.48 -7.15
N THR A 7 -24.61 1.14 -6.72
CA THR A 7 -24.21 2.47 -7.20
C THR A 7 -23.72 2.47 -8.66
N ILE A 8 -23.22 1.36 -9.16
CA ILE A 8 -22.76 1.26 -10.57
C ILE A 8 -23.89 1.43 -11.55
N SER A 9 -25.05 0.86 -11.28
CA SER A 9 -26.21 0.97 -12.17
C SER A 9 -26.61 2.43 -12.40
N GLU A 10 -26.49 3.29 -11.39
CA GLU A 10 -26.74 4.74 -11.53
C GLU A 10 -25.70 5.40 -12.46
N LYS A 11 -24.43 4.97 -12.39
CA LYS A 11 -23.37 5.51 -13.25
C LYS A 11 -23.53 5.04 -14.70
N VAL A 12 -23.96 3.79 -14.91
CA VAL A 12 -24.31 3.24 -16.24
C VAL A 12 -25.45 4.04 -16.87
N LEU A 13 -26.52 4.36 -16.10
CA LEU A 13 -27.63 5.17 -16.60
C LEU A 13 -27.19 6.57 -17.02
N LYS A 14 -26.25 7.17 -16.27
CA LYS A 14 -25.77 8.53 -16.53
C LYS A 14 -24.83 8.62 -17.75
N ASN A 15 -23.87 7.70 -17.87
CA ASN A 15 -22.82 7.73 -18.89
C ASN A 15 -22.44 6.30 -19.39
N PRO A 16 -23.32 5.60 -20.12
CA PRO A 16 -23.13 4.18 -20.48
C PRO A 16 -21.87 3.92 -21.29
N ASP A 17 -21.54 4.80 -22.24
CA ASP A 17 -20.44 4.64 -23.19
C ASP A 17 -19.12 5.20 -22.68
N LYS A 18 -19.10 5.79 -21.49
CA LYS A 18 -17.86 6.24 -20.87
C LYS A 18 -16.97 5.06 -20.53
N ILE A 19 -15.65 5.21 -20.77
CA ILE A 19 -14.65 4.21 -20.40
C ILE A 19 -14.58 4.10 -18.87
N ALA A 20 -14.81 2.92 -18.32
CA ALA A 20 -14.62 2.60 -16.91
C ALA A 20 -13.15 2.23 -16.64
N PHE A 21 -12.57 1.37 -17.48
CA PHE A 21 -11.18 0.95 -17.39
C PHE A 21 -10.48 0.95 -18.74
N ALA A 22 -9.20 1.34 -18.72
CA ALA A 22 -8.26 1.20 -19.81
C ALA A 22 -6.99 0.55 -19.28
N PHE A 23 -6.72 -0.70 -19.62
CA PHE A 23 -5.50 -1.41 -19.25
C PHE A 23 -4.43 -1.21 -20.30
N MET A 24 -3.28 -0.66 -19.89
CA MET A 24 -2.12 -0.52 -20.75
C MET A 24 -1.59 -1.89 -21.19
N LYS A 25 -1.35 -2.09 -22.47
CA LYS A 25 -0.78 -3.32 -23.02
C LYS A 25 0.71 -3.42 -22.67
N GLU A 26 1.14 -4.61 -22.26
CA GLU A 26 2.54 -4.86 -21.87
C GLU A 26 3.52 -4.70 -23.04
N ASP A 27 3.09 -5.04 -24.26
CA ASP A 27 3.86 -5.00 -25.51
C ASP A 27 3.94 -3.59 -26.16
N SER A 28 3.08 -2.67 -25.73
CA SER A 28 2.98 -1.32 -26.29
C SER A 28 2.75 -0.27 -25.18
N PRO A 29 3.70 -0.09 -24.25
CA PRO A 29 3.52 0.84 -23.13
C PRO A 29 3.27 2.26 -23.59
N GLY A 30 2.13 2.83 -23.17
CA GLY A 30 1.71 4.20 -23.53
C GLY A 30 1.12 4.34 -24.95
N GLU A 31 0.91 3.25 -25.70
CA GLU A 31 0.37 3.27 -27.07
C GLU A 31 -0.89 2.44 -27.25
N GLY A 32 -0.99 1.30 -26.57
CA GLY A 32 -2.13 0.39 -26.68
C GLY A 32 -2.85 0.19 -25.37
N TYR A 33 -4.19 0.17 -25.41
CA TYR A 33 -5.04 -0.07 -24.24
C TYR A 33 -6.16 -1.05 -24.58
N ASP A 34 -6.39 -2.01 -23.70
CA ASP A 34 -7.63 -2.77 -23.66
C ASP A 34 -8.64 -1.97 -22.84
N GLN A 35 -9.83 -1.71 -23.38
CA GLN A 35 -10.80 -0.80 -22.78
C GLN A 35 -12.14 -1.51 -22.54
N ILE A 36 -12.89 -1.03 -21.54
CA ILE A 36 -14.26 -1.43 -21.28
C ILE A 36 -15.06 -0.22 -20.80
N THR A 37 -16.27 -0.05 -21.34
CA THR A 37 -17.20 1.00 -20.91
C THR A 37 -17.94 0.60 -19.64
N PHE A 38 -18.63 1.57 -19.01
CA PHE A 38 -19.50 1.30 -17.85
C PHE A 38 -20.61 0.31 -18.20
N LYS A 39 -21.26 0.49 -19.34
CA LYS A 39 -22.31 -0.42 -19.84
C LYS A 39 -21.79 -1.83 -20.04
N GLU A 40 -20.68 -1.99 -20.77
CA GLU A 40 -20.09 -3.29 -21.01
C GLU A 40 -19.62 -3.99 -19.73
N LEU A 41 -19.06 -3.22 -18.76
CA LEU A 41 -18.67 -3.74 -17.45
C LEU A 41 -19.87 -4.28 -16.69
N ASP A 42 -20.95 -3.51 -16.64
CA ASP A 42 -22.17 -3.91 -15.92
C ASP A 42 -22.81 -5.15 -16.56
N GLU A 43 -23.00 -5.17 -17.89
CA GLU A 43 -23.57 -6.30 -18.61
C GLU A 43 -22.71 -7.56 -18.49
N LYS A 44 -21.40 -7.48 -18.75
CA LYS A 44 -20.49 -8.62 -18.70
C LYS A 44 -20.32 -9.15 -17.28
N SER A 45 -20.27 -8.27 -16.27
CA SER A 45 -20.21 -8.70 -14.87
C SER A 45 -21.52 -9.31 -14.38
N SER A 46 -22.68 -8.85 -14.87
CA SER A 46 -23.98 -9.48 -14.59
C SER A 46 -24.08 -10.87 -15.18
N ARG A 47 -23.68 -11.06 -16.46
CA ARG A 47 -23.58 -12.40 -17.05
C ARG A 47 -22.62 -13.30 -16.26
N ALA A 48 -21.46 -12.76 -15.84
CA ALA A 48 -20.53 -13.50 -15.00
C ALA A 48 -21.16 -13.91 -13.68
N ALA A 49 -21.90 -13.02 -13.00
CA ALA A 49 -22.61 -13.29 -11.75
C ALA A 49 -23.63 -14.42 -11.89
N ILE A 50 -24.41 -14.45 -12.99
CA ILE A 50 -25.38 -15.52 -13.28
C ILE A 50 -24.68 -16.88 -13.34
N LEU A 51 -23.57 -17.00 -14.07
CA LEU A 51 -22.83 -18.27 -14.13
C LEU A 51 -22.20 -18.62 -12.78
N LEU A 52 -21.61 -17.65 -12.10
CA LEU A 52 -21.00 -17.83 -10.78
C LEU A 52 -22.02 -18.38 -9.78
N SER A 53 -23.19 -17.75 -9.67
CA SER A 53 -24.28 -18.21 -8.80
C SER A 53 -24.70 -19.65 -9.11
N ARG A 54 -24.90 -19.99 -10.39
CA ARG A 54 -25.23 -21.36 -10.84
C ARG A 54 -24.14 -22.40 -10.53
N GLN A 55 -22.90 -21.97 -10.33
CA GLN A 55 -21.77 -22.85 -10.00
C GLN A 55 -21.43 -22.81 -8.50
N GLY A 56 -22.31 -22.26 -7.66
CA GLY A 56 -22.17 -22.23 -6.20
C GLY A 56 -21.25 -21.15 -5.63
N PHE A 57 -20.92 -20.12 -6.44
CA PHE A 57 -20.20 -18.94 -5.95
C PHE A 57 -21.23 -17.88 -5.54
N HIS A 58 -21.56 -17.85 -4.27
CA HIS A 58 -22.55 -16.96 -3.67
C HIS A 58 -22.00 -16.33 -2.40
N GLU A 59 -22.83 -15.63 -1.67
CA GLU A 59 -22.46 -14.88 -0.46
C GLU A 59 -21.57 -15.70 0.50
N GLY A 60 -20.52 -15.06 0.98
CA GLY A 60 -19.58 -15.62 1.96
C GLY A 60 -18.64 -16.68 1.41
N VAL A 61 -18.80 -17.15 0.16
CA VAL A 61 -17.89 -18.15 -0.44
C VAL A 61 -16.55 -17.53 -0.75
N VAL A 62 -15.57 -17.75 0.14
CA VAL A 62 -14.18 -17.32 -0.09
C VAL A 62 -13.60 -18.08 -1.29
N THR A 63 -13.18 -17.34 -2.29
CA THR A 63 -12.78 -17.89 -3.58
C THR A 63 -11.39 -17.44 -3.98
N LEU A 64 -10.47 -18.38 -4.14
CA LEU A 64 -9.13 -18.11 -4.66
C LEU A 64 -9.20 -17.69 -6.14
N VAL A 65 -8.73 -16.47 -6.44
CA VAL A 65 -8.71 -15.92 -7.79
C VAL A 65 -7.30 -16.02 -8.36
N LEU A 66 -7.14 -16.84 -9.42
CA LEU A 66 -5.88 -17.08 -10.11
C LEU A 66 -5.94 -16.55 -11.56
N VAL A 67 -6.39 -15.31 -11.69
CA VAL A 67 -6.49 -14.55 -12.96
C VAL A 67 -5.62 -13.31 -12.84
N LYS A 68 -4.84 -13.00 -13.88
CA LYS A 68 -4.02 -11.77 -13.90
C LYS A 68 -4.90 -10.52 -13.99
N PRO A 69 -4.51 -9.41 -13.35
CA PRO A 69 -5.18 -8.13 -13.53
C PRO A 69 -5.29 -7.75 -15.02
N SER A 70 -6.52 -7.52 -15.47
CA SER A 70 -6.90 -7.26 -16.86
C SER A 70 -8.38 -6.85 -16.90
N ILE A 71 -8.92 -6.51 -18.04
CA ILE A 71 -10.37 -6.31 -18.23
C ILE A 71 -11.14 -7.57 -17.78
N ASP A 72 -10.67 -8.74 -18.16
CA ASP A 72 -11.29 -10.01 -17.75
C ASP A 72 -11.30 -10.21 -16.24
N PHE A 73 -10.22 -9.79 -15.54
CA PHE A 73 -10.14 -9.83 -14.08
C PHE A 73 -11.17 -8.90 -13.44
N VAL A 74 -11.34 -7.69 -14.00
CA VAL A 74 -12.32 -6.72 -13.49
C VAL A 74 -13.75 -7.25 -13.66
N ILE A 75 -14.08 -7.81 -14.83
CA ILE A 75 -15.40 -8.44 -15.06
C ILE A 75 -15.66 -9.54 -14.04
N LEU A 76 -14.67 -10.41 -13.78
CA LEU A 76 -14.77 -11.45 -12.77
C LEU A 76 -14.98 -10.85 -11.36
N LEU A 77 -14.16 -9.87 -10.99
CA LEU A 77 -14.22 -9.24 -9.67
C LEU A 77 -15.60 -8.64 -9.40
N TYR A 78 -16.13 -7.87 -10.35
CA TYR A 78 -17.47 -7.28 -10.26
C TYR A 78 -18.59 -8.33 -10.27
N GLY A 79 -18.44 -9.39 -11.06
CA GLY A 79 -19.37 -10.52 -11.04
C GLY A 79 -19.41 -11.21 -9.66
N MET A 80 -18.26 -11.42 -9.03
CA MET A 80 -18.17 -11.98 -7.67
C MET A 80 -18.80 -11.06 -6.63
N LEU A 81 -18.51 -9.76 -6.69
CA LEU A 81 -19.11 -8.78 -5.77
C LEU A 81 -20.65 -8.74 -5.93
N LYS A 82 -21.19 -8.90 -7.14
CA LYS A 82 -22.65 -8.99 -7.37
C LYS A 82 -23.27 -10.21 -6.69
N THR A 83 -22.58 -11.35 -6.67
CA THR A 83 -23.07 -12.58 -6.02
C THR A 83 -22.81 -12.63 -4.51
N GLY A 84 -22.03 -11.68 -3.95
CA GLY A 84 -21.55 -11.73 -2.57
C GLY A 84 -20.42 -12.75 -2.34
N ALA A 85 -19.92 -13.41 -3.40
CA ALA A 85 -18.74 -14.26 -3.29
C ALA A 85 -17.49 -13.40 -2.99
N VAL A 86 -16.60 -13.92 -2.13
CA VAL A 86 -15.49 -13.19 -1.56
C VAL A 86 -14.18 -13.51 -2.30
N PRO A 87 -13.70 -12.64 -3.22
CA PRO A 87 -12.42 -12.86 -3.88
C PRO A 87 -11.26 -12.85 -2.89
N LEU A 88 -10.45 -13.90 -2.91
CA LEU A 88 -9.18 -13.99 -2.20
C LEU A 88 -8.06 -13.54 -3.13
N LEU A 89 -7.53 -12.33 -2.87
CA LEU A 89 -6.49 -11.69 -3.66
C LEU A 89 -5.12 -11.95 -3.04
N LEU A 90 -4.27 -12.68 -3.77
CA LEU A 90 -2.93 -13.03 -3.32
C LEU A 90 -1.93 -11.90 -3.55
N PRO A 91 -0.92 -11.73 -2.69
CA PRO A 91 0.23 -10.89 -2.98
C PRO A 91 1.06 -11.49 -4.13
N SER A 92 2.01 -10.71 -4.67
CA SER A 92 2.94 -11.19 -5.70
C SER A 92 3.86 -12.27 -5.15
N LEU A 93 3.46 -13.54 -5.22
CA LEU A 93 4.22 -14.69 -4.75
C LEU A 93 4.96 -15.35 -5.91
N ASN A 94 6.24 -15.68 -5.70
CA ASN A 94 6.97 -16.57 -6.61
C ASN A 94 6.64 -18.03 -6.29
N ILE A 95 5.55 -18.55 -6.84
CA ILE A 95 5.11 -19.93 -6.63
C ILE A 95 6.07 -20.99 -7.21
N ARG A 96 7.04 -20.59 -8.04
CA ARG A 96 8.09 -21.50 -8.52
C ARG A 96 9.16 -21.76 -7.44
N SER A 97 9.35 -20.83 -6.50
CA SER A 97 10.29 -21.01 -5.38
C SER A 97 9.68 -21.87 -4.25
N ARG A 98 10.54 -22.53 -3.46
CA ARG A 98 10.10 -23.29 -2.27
C ARG A 98 9.47 -22.38 -1.22
N SER A 99 10.04 -21.19 -1.00
CA SER A 99 9.51 -20.19 -0.05
C SER A 99 8.13 -19.69 -0.46
N GLY A 100 7.94 -19.33 -1.73
CA GLY A 100 6.65 -18.87 -2.25
C GLY A 100 5.55 -19.94 -2.14
N ARG A 101 5.88 -21.22 -2.42
CA ARG A 101 4.93 -22.32 -2.21
C ARG A 101 4.59 -22.54 -0.74
N ARG A 102 5.59 -22.41 0.18
CA ARG A 102 5.33 -22.50 1.62
C ARG A 102 4.40 -21.39 2.08
N GLU A 103 4.63 -20.17 1.63
CA GLU A 103 3.79 -19.02 1.98
C GLU A 103 2.37 -19.17 1.42
N LEU A 104 2.22 -19.55 0.15
CA LEU A 104 0.92 -19.85 -0.44
C LEU A 104 0.15 -20.91 0.37
N ARG A 105 0.84 -21.98 0.80
CA ARG A 105 0.23 -23.02 1.63
C ARG A 105 -0.28 -22.48 2.96
N LYS A 106 0.49 -21.61 3.63
CA LYS A 106 0.05 -20.95 4.87
C LYS A 106 -1.19 -20.08 4.66
N ILE A 107 -1.20 -19.28 3.58
CA ILE A 107 -2.33 -18.44 3.20
C ILE A 107 -3.58 -19.29 2.98
N LEU A 108 -3.47 -20.35 2.17
CA LEU A 108 -4.62 -21.20 1.85
C LEU A 108 -5.14 -22.00 3.04
N ASN A 109 -4.25 -22.46 3.94
CA ASN A 109 -4.67 -23.14 5.17
C ASN A 109 -5.45 -22.21 6.12
N ARG A 110 -5.09 -20.92 6.18
CA ARG A 110 -5.79 -19.92 7.00
C ARG A 110 -7.09 -19.46 6.35
N ALA A 111 -7.03 -19.13 5.05
CA ALA A 111 -8.18 -18.61 4.32
C ALA A 111 -9.24 -19.68 4.01
N ASN A 112 -8.83 -20.95 3.99
CA ASN A 112 -9.69 -22.11 3.72
C ASN A 112 -10.69 -21.86 2.56
N PRO A 113 -10.22 -21.47 1.34
CA PRO A 113 -11.11 -21.10 0.25
C PRO A 113 -11.95 -22.29 -0.20
N ARG A 114 -13.25 -22.09 -0.30
CA ARG A 114 -14.21 -23.09 -0.81
C ARG A 114 -14.37 -23.03 -2.33
N GLY A 115 -13.98 -21.90 -2.94
CA GLY A 115 -13.99 -21.70 -4.38
C GLY A 115 -12.61 -21.48 -4.97
N VAL A 116 -12.41 -21.87 -6.24
CA VAL A 116 -11.22 -21.56 -7.04
C VAL A 116 -11.63 -21.18 -8.46
N ILE A 117 -11.16 -20.04 -8.92
CA ILE A 117 -11.33 -19.58 -10.30
C ILE A 117 -9.96 -19.29 -10.90
N GLY A 118 -9.63 -19.89 -12.05
CA GLY A 118 -8.34 -19.67 -12.68
C GLY A 118 -8.21 -20.34 -14.04
N THR A 119 -7.03 -20.19 -14.66
CA THR A 119 -6.68 -20.92 -15.89
C THR A 119 -6.49 -22.40 -15.58
N GLY A 120 -6.59 -23.26 -16.61
CA GLY A 120 -6.43 -24.71 -16.41
C GLY A 120 -5.10 -25.11 -15.79
N VAL A 121 -4.00 -24.41 -16.15
CA VAL A 121 -2.66 -24.62 -15.58
C VAL A 121 -2.64 -24.23 -14.10
N ASN A 122 -3.19 -23.07 -13.75
CA ASN A 122 -3.19 -22.58 -12.37
C ASN A 122 -4.07 -23.46 -11.45
N ILE A 123 -5.20 -23.98 -11.97
CA ILE A 123 -6.04 -24.94 -11.24
C ILE A 123 -5.30 -26.26 -11.03
N ALA A 124 -4.58 -26.76 -12.04
CA ALA A 124 -3.78 -27.98 -11.92
C ALA A 124 -2.67 -27.82 -10.86
N ILE A 125 -1.99 -26.66 -10.82
CA ILE A 125 -1.00 -26.34 -9.80
C ILE A 125 -1.65 -26.37 -8.41
N ASN A 126 -2.83 -25.77 -8.24
CA ASN A 126 -3.55 -25.78 -6.96
C ASN A 126 -3.88 -27.22 -6.51
N ARG A 127 -4.34 -28.09 -7.43
CA ARG A 127 -4.62 -29.51 -7.15
C ARG A 127 -3.35 -30.29 -6.82
N LEU A 128 -2.27 -30.11 -7.60
CA LEU A 128 -0.98 -30.79 -7.44
C LEU A 128 -0.31 -30.48 -6.09
N LEU A 129 -0.50 -29.26 -5.61
CA LEU A 129 0.04 -28.82 -4.32
C LEU A 129 -0.82 -29.29 -3.13
N SER A 130 -1.94 -30.00 -3.39
CA SER A 130 -2.92 -30.41 -2.36
C SER A 130 -3.29 -29.27 -1.40
N LEU A 131 -3.36 -28.04 -1.94
CA LEU A 131 -3.39 -26.81 -1.15
C LEU A 131 -4.76 -26.52 -0.57
N SER A 132 -5.81 -27.22 -1.04
CA SER A 132 -7.17 -27.05 -0.53
C SER A 132 -7.83 -28.42 -0.42
N LYS A 133 -7.97 -28.90 0.81
CA LYS A 133 -8.63 -30.18 1.10
C LYS A 133 -10.17 -30.14 0.98
N LYS A 134 -10.76 -28.93 0.78
CA LYS A 134 -12.21 -28.70 0.80
C LYS A 134 -12.69 -27.68 -0.24
N THR A 135 -12.10 -27.68 -1.45
CA THR A 135 -12.65 -26.85 -2.54
C THR A 135 -13.88 -27.54 -3.11
N ASP A 136 -15.04 -26.97 -2.84
CA ASP A 136 -16.32 -27.48 -3.34
C ASP A 136 -16.57 -27.00 -4.78
N ASN A 137 -16.16 -25.76 -5.08
CA ASN A 137 -16.45 -25.08 -6.32
C ASN A 137 -15.17 -24.78 -7.11
N VAL A 138 -15.03 -25.37 -8.28
CA VAL A 138 -13.89 -25.12 -9.20
C VAL A 138 -14.40 -24.70 -10.57
N LEU A 139 -14.07 -23.46 -10.96
CA LEU A 139 -14.47 -22.91 -12.26
C LEU A 139 -13.24 -22.57 -13.11
N ARG A 140 -13.17 -23.15 -14.34
CA ARG A 140 -12.18 -22.74 -15.32
C ARG A 140 -12.52 -21.35 -15.84
N PHE A 141 -11.59 -20.43 -15.76
CA PHE A 141 -11.81 -19.06 -16.21
C PHE A 141 -12.24 -18.96 -17.68
N ALA A 142 -11.73 -19.85 -18.57
CA ALA A 142 -12.13 -19.90 -19.96
C ALA A 142 -13.65 -20.18 -20.15
N LYS A 143 -14.26 -21.02 -19.28
CA LYS A 143 -15.71 -21.27 -19.30
C LYS A 143 -16.48 -20.01 -18.92
N LEU A 144 -16.03 -19.29 -17.89
CA LEU A 144 -16.64 -18.03 -17.46
C LEU A 144 -16.51 -16.97 -18.56
N LYS A 145 -15.31 -16.83 -19.17
CA LYS A 145 -15.06 -15.89 -20.27
C LYS A 145 -15.97 -16.15 -21.45
N LYS A 146 -16.09 -17.41 -21.90
CA LYS A 146 -17.02 -17.80 -22.97
C LYS A 146 -18.46 -17.42 -22.65
N TYR A 147 -18.89 -17.61 -21.38
CA TYR A 147 -20.26 -17.33 -20.96
C TYR A 147 -20.59 -15.82 -20.99
N TYR A 148 -19.77 -14.97 -20.37
CA TYR A 148 -20.08 -13.54 -20.33
C TYR A 148 -19.82 -12.81 -21.66
N SER A 149 -19.04 -13.41 -22.55
CA SER A 149 -18.82 -12.87 -23.92
C SER A 149 -19.96 -13.23 -24.88
N ASN A 150 -20.84 -14.19 -24.54
CA ASN A 150 -22.00 -14.50 -25.37
C ASN A 150 -23.12 -13.48 -25.11
N LEU A 151 -23.48 -12.74 -26.15
CA LEU A 151 -24.49 -11.68 -26.12
C LEU A 151 -25.92 -12.19 -25.91
N ASP A 152 -26.18 -13.47 -26.22
CA ASP A 152 -27.49 -14.10 -26.02
C ASP A 152 -27.78 -14.43 -24.55
N ASN A 153 -26.75 -14.45 -23.68
CA ASN A 153 -26.94 -14.69 -22.27
C ASN A 153 -27.58 -13.47 -21.58
N PRO A 154 -28.48 -13.71 -20.61
CA PRO A 154 -29.14 -12.62 -19.89
C PRO A 154 -28.17 -11.73 -19.16
N THR A 155 -28.47 -10.44 -19.09
CA THR A 155 -27.67 -9.40 -18.40
C THR A 155 -28.29 -8.95 -17.08
N SER A 156 -29.56 -9.33 -16.80
CA SER A 156 -30.20 -9.01 -15.54
C SER A 156 -29.73 -9.96 -14.43
N PHE A 157 -29.18 -9.42 -13.37
CA PHE A 157 -28.82 -10.14 -12.16
C PHE A 157 -29.29 -9.33 -10.94
N ASP A 158 -30.21 -9.90 -10.18
CA ASP A 158 -30.75 -9.26 -8.97
C ASP A 158 -29.78 -9.47 -7.81
N ILE A 159 -29.25 -8.35 -7.30
CA ILE A 159 -28.42 -8.35 -6.10
C ILE A 159 -29.36 -8.46 -4.90
N ALA A 160 -29.11 -9.45 -4.02
CA ALA A 160 -29.93 -9.66 -2.83
C ALA A 160 -30.04 -8.37 -1.99
N SER A 161 -31.30 -7.97 -1.69
CA SER A 161 -31.59 -6.75 -0.92
C SER A 161 -31.61 -6.98 0.58
N ASP A 162 -31.75 -8.22 1.02
CA ASP A 162 -32.08 -8.61 2.40
C ASP A 162 -30.84 -8.86 3.26
N LEU A 163 -29.64 -8.67 2.70
CA LEU A 163 -28.38 -8.91 3.37
C LEU A 163 -27.88 -7.64 4.08
N ASP A 164 -27.25 -7.84 5.25
CA ASP A 164 -26.44 -6.78 5.87
C ASP A 164 -25.10 -6.63 5.14
N TRP A 165 -25.13 -5.85 4.06
CA TRP A 165 -23.96 -5.62 3.23
C TRP A 165 -22.83 -4.87 3.95
N ASP A 166 -23.11 -4.11 5.02
CA ASP A 166 -22.07 -3.36 5.72
C ASP A 166 -21.04 -4.28 6.34
N GLU A 167 -21.50 -5.34 6.98
CA GLU A 167 -20.66 -6.33 7.63
C GLU A 167 -20.22 -7.46 6.68
N SER A 168 -20.86 -7.58 5.51
CA SER A 168 -20.53 -8.62 4.53
C SER A 168 -19.17 -8.39 3.90
N ALA A 169 -18.35 -9.44 3.82
CA ALA A 169 -17.03 -9.38 3.20
C ALA A 169 -17.14 -9.12 1.70
N ALA A 170 -16.49 -8.08 1.21
CA ALA A 170 -16.38 -7.74 -0.20
C ALA A 170 -15.21 -8.49 -0.87
N PHE A 171 -14.04 -8.49 -0.22
CA PHE A 171 -12.86 -9.25 -0.67
C PHE A 171 -11.86 -9.44 0.47
N VAL A 172 -10.92 -10.36 0.28
CA VAL A 172 -9.78 -10.58 1.16
C VAL A 172 -8.50 -10.23 0.42
N LYS A 173 -7.68 -9.37 1.01
CA LYS A 173 -6.36 -9.01 0.49
C LYS A 173 -5.26 -9.43 1.45
N TYR A 174 -4.30 -10.22 0.97
CA TYR A 174 -3.14 -10.59 1.77
C TYR A 174 -2.01 -9.57 1.65
N THR A 175 -1.39 -9.26 2.80
CA THR A 175 -0.20 -8.38 2.86
C THR A 175 1.04 -9.12 2.38
N THR A 176 2.07 -8.36 1.95
CA THR A 176 3.35 -8.94 1.47
C THR A 176 4.24 -9.50 2.58
N GLY A 177 3.89 -9.26 3.86
CA GLY A 177 4.60 -9.84 5.01
C GLY A 177 6.06 -9.41 5.15
N THR A 178 6.43 -8.17 4.78
CA THR A 178 7.81 -7.66 4.91
C THR A 178 8.33 -7.64 6.34
N THR A 179 7.46 -7.59 7.33
CA THR A 179 7.80 -7.50 8.76
C THR A 179 7.27 -8.68 9.58
N GLY A 180 6.72 -9.71 8.93
CA GLY A 180 6.15 -10.86 9.60
C GLY A 180 5.35 -11.75 8.64
N PRO A 181 4.62 -12.76 9.14
CA PRO A 181 3.76 -13.60 8.31
C PRO A 181 2.70 -12.78 7.59
N SER A 182 2.42 -13.12 6.32
CA SER A 182 1.33 -12.49 5.54
C SER A 182 0.01 -12.59 6.29
N LYS A 183 -0.71 -11.46 6.39
CA LYS A 183 -2.03 -11.36 7.03
C LYS A 183 -3.09 -11.18 5.95
N GLY A 184 -4.23 -11.86 6.09
CA GLY A 184 -5.39 -11.67 5.21
C GLY A 184 -6.35 -10.65 5.82
N VAL A 185 -6.42 -9.47 5.23
CA VAL A 185 -7.32 -8.39 5.64
C VAL A 185 -8.65 -8.56 4.91
N ILE A 186 -9.74 -8.59 5.66
CA ILE A 186 -11.10 -8.66 5.12
C ILE A 186 -11.60 -7.23 4.92
N TYR A 187 -11.90 -6.88 3.67
CA TYR A 187 -12.60 -5.65 3.33
C TYR A 187 -14.08 -5.91 3.26
N THR A 188 -14.89 -5.16 4.01
CA THR A 188 -16.36 -5.24 3.95
C THR A 188 -16.92 -4.27 2.92
N HIS A 189 -18.18 -4.45 2.53
CA HIS A 189 -18.88 -3.48 1.68
C HIS A 189 -19.01 -2.12 2.38
N GLY A 190 -19.21 -2.10 3.73
CA GLY A 190 -19.22 -0.88 4.52
C GLY A 190 -17.91 -0.10 4.47
N MET A 191 -16.75 -0.79 4.53
CA MET A 191 -15.44 -0.16 4.33
C MET A 191 -15.31 0.47 2.94
N LEU A 192 -15.80 -0.21 1.88
CA LEU A 192 -15.77 0.34 0.52
C LEU A 192 -16.66 1.59 0.40
N HIS A 193 -17.82 1.61 1.06
CA HIS A 193 -18.65 2.81 1.16
C HIS A 193 -17.92 3.96 1.86
N SER A 194 -17.16 3.64 2.92
CA SER A 194 -16.37 4.64 3.64
C SER A 194 -15.24 5.20 2.77
N HIS A 195 -14.54 4.34 2.02
CA HIS A 195 -13.55 4.80 1.04
C HIS A 195 -14.17 5.71 -0.03
N LEU A 196 -15.38 5.37 -0.51
CA LEU A 196 -16.12 6.19 -1.47
C LEU A 196 -16.40 7.57 -0.89
N LYS A 197 -16.93 7.65 0.35
CA LYS A 197 -17.18 8.91 1.04
C LYS A 197 -15.91 9.75 1.24
N VAL A 198 -14.79 9.13 1.59
CA VAL A 198 -13.49 9.82 1.71
C VAL A 198 -13.10 10.47 0.37
N LEU A 199 -13.19 9.73 -0.74
CA LEU A 199 -12.89 10.30 -2.05
C LEU A 199 -13.85 11.44 -2.43
N GLU A 200 -15.15 11.27 -2.20
CA GLU A 200 -16.16 12.30 -2.46
C GLU A 200 -15.93 13.56 -1.61
N SER A 201 -15.60 13.41 -0.31
CA SER A 201 -15.27 14.54 0.57
C SER A 201 -14.03 15.30 0.14
N GLN A 202 -13.07 14.61 -0.52
CA GLN A 202 -11.90 15.23 -1.13
C GLN A 202 -12.21 15.86 -2.50
N GLY A 203 -13.48 15.88 -2.93
CA GLY A 203 -13.92 16.50 -4.18
C GLY A 203 -13.61 15.69 -5.44
N PHE A 204 -13.43 14.37 -5.33
CA PHE A 204 -13.37 13.50 -6.50
C PHE A 204 -14.76 13.30 -7.09
N THR A 205 -14.84 13.25 -8.41
CA THR A 205 -16.08 13.19 -9.16
C THR A 205 -16.01 12.21 -10.32
N ASP A 206 -17.12 12.01 -11.01
CA ASP A 206 -17.18 11.25 -12.26
C ASP A 206 -16.41 11.88 -13.43
N ARG A 207 -15.95 13.13 -13.30
CA ARG A 207 -15.11 13.81 -14.32
C ARG A 207 -13.62 13.47 -14.16
N ASP A 208 -13.24 12.83 -13.06
CA ASP A 208 -11.85 12.49 -12.81
C ASP A 208 -11.40 11.29 -13.64
N VAL A 209 -10.13 11.33 -14.04
CA VAL A 209 -9.43 10.25 -14.72
C VAL A 209 -8.22 9.88 -13.88
N PHE A 210 -8.19 8.64 -13.43
CA PHE A 210 -7.10 8.06 -12.65
C PHE A 210 -6.04 7.41 -13.54
N TYR A 211 -4.77 7.56 -13.17
CA TYR A 211 -3.68 6.76 -13.68
C TYR A 211 -2.90 6.12 -12.54
N GLY A 212 -2.62 4.83 -12.63
CA GLY A 212 -1.80 4.13 -11.63
C GLY A 212 -1.95 2.62 -11.67
N ARG A 213 -1.43 1.95 -10.63
CA ARG A 213 -1.56 0.50 -10.47
C ARG A 213 -2.91 0.13 -9.85
N GLY A 214 -3.34 -1.11 -10.09
CA GLY A 214 -4.69 -1.60 -9.83
C GLY A 214 -5.21 -1.66 -8.38
N GLY A 215 -4.63 -0.93 -7.42
CA GLY A 215 -5.06 -0.98 -6.01
C GLY A 215 -6.48 -0.47 -5.74
N THR A 216 -7.04 0.32 -6.65
CA THR A 216 -8.32 1.03 -6.51
C THR A 216 -9.39 0.57 -7.51
N LEU A 217 -9.19 -0.60 -8.14
CA LEU A 217 -10.05 -1.15 -9.20
C LEU A 217 -11.53 -1.29 -8.80
N ILE A 218 -11.85 -1.35 -7.52
CA ILE A 218 -13.23 -1.50 -7.06
C ILE A 218 -13.90 -0.13 -6.88
N VAL A 219 -13.20 0.85 -6.29
CA VAL A 219 -13.84 2.09 -5.79
C VAL A 219 -14.03 3.16 -6.87
N HIS A 220 -13.08 3.30 -7.81
CA HIS A 220 -13.14 4.38 -8.81
C HIS A 220 -14.37 4.34 -9.71
N PRO A 221 -14.78 3.18 -10.26
CA PRO A 221 -16.01 3.11 -11.05
C PRO A 221 -17.28 3.42 -10.26
N LEU A 222 -17.26 3.25 -8.94
CA LEU A 222 -18.40 3.58 -8.09
C LEU A 222 -18.65 5.10 -8.03
N ILE A 223 -17.59 5.90 -8.16
CA ILE A 223 -17.70 7.36 -8.35
C ILE A 223 -18.09 7.70 -9.79
N GLY A 224 -17.81 6.83 -10.73
CA GLY A 224 -17.97 7.06 -12.17
C GLY A 224 -16.68 7.53 -12.85
N MET A 225 -15.51 7.36 -12.21
CA MET A 225 -14.21 7.71 -12.77
C MET A 225 -13.77 6.73 -13.86
N THR A 226 -13.00 7.23 -14.82
CA THR A 226 -12.18 6.40 -15.71
C THR A 226 -10.89 6.02 -15.01
N SER A 227 -10.48 4.74 -15.08
CA SER A 227 -9.21 4.25 -14.55
C SER A 227 -8.29 3.76 -15.65
N VAL A 228 -7.18 4.45 -15.86
CA VAL A 228 -6.09 4.04 -16.74
C VAL A 228 -5.08 3.23 -15.92
N VAL A 229 -5.03 1.92 -16.15
CA VAL A 229 -4.31 0.97 -15.29
C VAL A 229 -2.99 0.57 -15.95
N ASN A 230 -1.90 0.85 -15.24
CA ASN A 230 -0.56 0.40 -15.61
C ASN A 230 -0.13 -0.76 -14.70
N MET A 231 0.16 -1.92 -15.29
CA MET A 231 0.58 -3.12 -14.55
C MET A 231 2.09 -3.35 -14.58
N THR A 232 2.87 -2.50 -15.24
CA THR A 232 4.34 -2.58 -15.19
C THR A 232 4.84 -2.39 -13.75
N SER A 233 6.02 -2.94 -13.45
CA SER A 233 6.58 -2.78 -12.10
C SER A 233 6.93 -1.30 -11.83
N PRO A 234 6.93 -0.87 -10.56
CA PRO A 234 7.25 0.50 -10.21
C PRO A 234 8.57 1.03 -10.79
N LYS A 235 9.65 0.24 -10.70
CA LYS A 235 10.96 0.61 -11.25
C LYS A 235 10.97 0.69 -12.78
N GLN A 236 10.11 -0.07 -13.45
CA GLN A 236 9.98 -0.08 -14.92
C GLN A 236 8.96 0.94 -15.43
N THR A 237 8.24 1.62 -14.53
CA THR A 237 7.32 2.71 -14.90
C THR A 237 8.13 3.98 -15.17
N LEU A 238 8.50 4.18 -16.44
CA LEU A 238 9.36 5.29 -16.87
C LEU A 238 8.61 6.62 -16.89
N GLY A 239 9.30 7.72 -16.57
CA GLY A 239 8.72 9.06 -16.48
C GLY A 239 8.04 9.52 -17.78
N HIS A 240 8.67 9.26 -18.94
CA HIS A 240 8.07 9.62 -20.24
C HIS A 240 6.73 8.92 -20.50
N ASN A 241 6.57 7.66 -20.04
CA ASN A 241 5.31 6.94 -20.18
C ASN A 241 4.22 7.52 -19.28
N ILE A 242 4.60 7.99 -18.07
CA ILE A 242 3.67 8.69 -17.16
C ILE A 242 3.16 9.96 -17.84
N VAL A 243 4.08 10.80 -18.35
CA VAL A 243 3.74 12.07 -19.02
C VAL A 243 2.90 11.82 -20.27
N LYS A 244 3.31 10.88 -21.13
CA LYS A 244 2.56 10.51 -22.35
C LYS A 244 1.13 10.08 -22.02
N THR A 245 0.98 9.18 -21.04
CA THR A 245 -0.35 8.67 -20.63
C THR A 245 -1.18 9.79 -20.00
N ALA A 246 -0.59 10.62 -19.15
CA ALA A 246 -1.29 11.72 -18.51
C ALA A 246 -1.91 12.68 -19.55
N ASN A 247 -1.15 13.04 -20.56
CA ASN A 247 -1.61 13.94 -21.62
C ASN A 247 -2.61 13.27 -22.56
N GLN A 248 -2.39 11.99 -22.91
CA GLN A 248 -3.29 11.24 -23.80
C GLN A 248 -4.69 11.05 -23.22
N TRP A 249 -4.77 10.82 -21.91
CA TRP A 249 -6.01 10.52 -21.20
C TRP A 249 -6.57 11.71 -20.41
N ASN A 250 -5.92 12.87 -20.43
CA ASN A 250 -6.23 14.01 -19.56
C ASN A 250 -6.37 13.57 -18.10
N VAL A 251 -5.36 12.82 -17.62
CA VAL A 251 -5.34 12.28 -16.26
C VAL A 251 -5.43 13.42 -15.24
N THR A 252 -6.40 13.35 -14.34
CA THR A 252 -6.61 14.39 -13.33
C THR A 252 -5.98 14.04 -11.98
N TRP A 253 -5.76 12.74 -11.72
CA TRP A 253 -5.06 12.31 -10.53
C TRP A 253 -4.33 10.98 -10.73
N THR A 254 -3.26 10.81 -9.98
CA THR A 254 -2.42 9.63 -10.06
C THR A 254 -1.94 9.19 -8.69
N PHE A 255 -1.76 7.87 -8.51
CA PHE A 255 -1.09 7.29 -7.36
C PHE A 255 0.16 6.56 -7.83
N LEU A 256 1.32 7.05 -7.42
CA LEU A 256 2.62 6.50 -7.77
C LEU A 256 3.28 5.84 -6.55
N SER A 257 4.11 4.84 -6.80
CA SER A 257 5.09 4.38 -5.82
C SER A 257 6.32 5.30 -5.85
N PRO A 258 7.15 5.32 -4.79
CA PRO A 258 8.35 6.14 -4.77
C PRO A 258 9.27 5.97 -5.98
N PRO A 259 9.62 4.74 -6.46
CA PRO A 259 10.43 4.60 -7.65
C PRO A 259 9.81 5.21 -8.91
N SER A 260 8.49 5.11 -9.07
CA SER A 260 7.81 5.72 -10.22
C SER A 260 7.80 7.26 -10.14
N ALA A 261 7.69 7.81 -8.93
CA ALA A 261 7.78 9.26 -8.73
C ALA A 261 9.20 9.79 -8.99
N ILE A 262 10.23 9.05 -8.57
CA ILE A 262 11.64 9.37 -8.87
C ILE A 262 11.87 9.34 -10.38
N ASN A 263 11.45 8.27 -11.08
CA ASN A 263 11.56 8.17 -12.54
C ASN A 263 10.85 9.34 -13.26
N LEU A 264 9.72 9.81 -12.72
CA LEU A 264 9.02 10.98 -13.24
C LEU A 264 9.85 12.26 -13.03
N ALA A 265 10.38 12.49 -11.82
CA ALA A 265 11.21 13.64 -11.53
C ALA A 265 12.47 13.67 -12.39
N GLU A 266 13.18 12.56 -12.53
CA GLU A 266 14.37 12.44 -13.41
C GLU A 266 14.03 12.79 -14.87
N TYR A 267 12.90 12.31 -15.38
CA TYR A 267 12.46 12.65 -16.72
C TYR A 267 12.16 14.14 -16.87
N LEU A 268 11.46 14.76 -15.89
CA LEU A 268 11.12 16.17 -15.91
C LEU A 268 12.37 17.07 -15.90
N VAL A 269 13.37 16.74 -15.08
CA VAL A 269 14.68 17.44 -15.06
C VAL A 269 15.39 17.31 -16.40
N GLY A 270 15.37 16.16 -17.05
CA GLY A 270 16.00 15.93 -18.35
C GLY A 270 15.40 16.75 -19.51
N GLN A 271 14.23 17.37 -19.33
CA GLN A 271 13.54 18.18 -20.35
C GLN A 271 13.79 19.69 -20.23
N THR A 272 14.82 20.13 -19.51
CA THR A 272 15.11 21.54 -19.17
C THR A 272 15.35 22.47 -20.37
N ASN A 273 15.40 21.97 -21.60
CA ASN A 273 15.54 22.79 -22.83
C ASN A 273 14.21 23.39 -23.35
N SER A 274 13.07 23.03 -22.74
CA SER A 274 11.78 23.68 -22.98
C SER A 274 11.54 24.74 -21.90
N PRO A 275 10.91 25.89 -22.21
CA PRO A 275 10.46 26.81 -21.17
C PRO A 275 9.61 25.98 -20.18
N ILE A 276 9.61 26.36 -18.89
CA ILE A 276 8.88 25.67 -17.79
C ILE A 276 7.40 25.61 -18.18
N SER A 277 7.08 24.80 -19.18
CA SER A 277 5.72 24.47 -19.55
C SER A 277 5.33 23.28 -18.68
N GLN A 278 4.21 23.38 -18.01
CA GLN A 278 3.61 22.28 -17.27
C GLN A 278 3.55 21.04 -18.17
N MET A 279 4.33 20.02 -17.83
CA MET A 279 4.36 18.80 -18.66
C MET A 279 3.20 17.86 -18.39
N ILE A 280 2.53 18.02 -17.25
CA ILE A 280 1.37 17.24 -16.81
C ILE A 280 0.24 18.14 -16.31
N PRO A 281 -0.20 19.13 -17.14
CA PRO A 281 -1.10 20.20 -16.72
C PRO A 281 -2.52 19.75 -16.38
N SER A 282 -2.88 18.51 -16.74
CA SER A 282 -4.17 17.93 -16.38
C SER A 282 -4.19 17.33 -14.98
N ILE A 283 -3.03 16.94 -14.42
CA ILE A 283 -2.95 16.32 -13.10
C ILE A 283 -3.17 17.36 -12.00
N ARG A 284 -4.28 17.25 -11.32
CA ARG A 284 -4.65 18.11 -10.19
C ARG A 284 -4.22 17.54 -8.85
N ARG A 285 -4.01 16.22 -8.75
CA ARG A 285 -3.57 15.50 -7.56
C ARG A 285 -2.56 14.41 -7.93
N LEU A 286 -1.42 14.40 -7.27
CA LEU A 286 -0.41 13.36 -7.41
C LEU A 286 -0.11 12.80 -6.01
N TYR A 287 -0.48 11.55 -5.79
CA TYR A 287 -0.27 10.86 -4.52
C TYR A 287 0.90 9.89 -4.63
N VAL A 288 1.77 9.89 -3.62
CA VAL A 288 2.86 8.92 -3.48
C VAL A 288 2.68 8.20 -2.16
N GLY A 289 2.81 6.88 -2.17
CA GLY A 289 2.66 6.10 -0.95
C GLY A 289 3.38 4.75 -1.01
N GLY A 290 3.45 4.09 0.14
CA GLY A 290 4.16 2.85 0.34
C GLY A 290 5.54 3.03 0.98
N GLU A 291 6.22 4.15 0.72
CA GLU A 291 7.44 4.62 1.39
C GLU A 291 7.55 6.13 1.19
N SER A 292 8.45 6.81 1.93
CA SER A 292 8.75 8.23 1.76
C SER A 292 9.50 8.53 0.46
N VAL A 293 9.44 9.78 0.03
CA VAL A 293 10.29 10.35 -1.04
C VAL A 293 10.99 11.59 -0.51
N ALA A 294 12.16 11.88 -1.05
CA ALA A 294 12.90 13.09 -0.73
C ALA A 294 12.13 14.35 -1.15
N ALA A 295 12.27 15.43 -0.40
CA ALA A 295 11.59 16.70 -0.70
C ALA A 295 11.97 17.25 -2.08
N GLU A 296 13.19 16.98 -2.55
CA GLU A 296 13.68 17.36 -3.89
C GLU A 296 12.82 16.77 -5.01
N VAL A 297 12.34 15.54 -4.85
CA VAL A 297 11.42 14.90 -5.81
C VAL A 297 10.11 15.69 -5.88
N VAL A 298 9.63 16.18 -4.74
CA VAL A 298 8.41 17.00 -4.65
C VAL A 298 8.64 18.37 -5.29
N GLU A 299 9.76 19.02 -4.97
CA GLU A 299 10.17 20.33 -5.53
C GLU A 299 10.24 20.29 -7.07
N ILE A 300 10.66 19.14 -7.65
CA ILE A 300 10.72 18.95 -9.11
C ILE A 300 9.33 18.74 -9.70
N ILE A 301 8.50 17.87 -9.10
CA ILE A 301 7.23 17.46 -9.71
C ILE A 301 6.14 18.53 -9.55
N GLU A 302 6.04 19.14 -8.36
CA GLU A 302 4.95 20.05 -7.98
C GLU A 302 4.69 21.19 -8.99
N PRO A 303 5.71 21.87 -9.56
CA PRO A 303 5.51 22.94 -10.55
C PRO A 303 4.88 22.49 -11.87
N HIS A 304 4.96 21.19 -12.20
CA HIS A 304 4.42 20.63 -13.45
C HIS A 304 2.95 20.22 -13.35
N LEU A 305 2.38 20.22 -12.13
CA LEU A 305 0.98 19.89 -11.90
C LEU A 305 0.05 21.04 -12.31
N SER A 306 -1.24 20.77 -12.43
CA SER A 306 -2.27 21.74 -12.79
C SER A 306 -2.30 22.94 -11.85
N GLU A 307 -2.35 24.16 -12.39
CA GLU A 307 -2.64 25.38 -11.62
C GLU A 307 -4.11 25.42 -11.18
N GLN A 308 -5.01 24.87 -12.01
CA GLN A 308 -6.44 24.76 -11.70
C GLN A 308 -6.73 23.54 -10.85
N ARG A 309 -6.32 23.59 -9.59
CA ARG A 309 -6.49 22.50 -8.63
C ARG A 309 -7.32 22.93 -7.41
N PRO A 310 -8.05 22.00 -6.78
CA PRO A 310 -8.74 22.30 -5.52
C PRO A 310 -7.72 22.62 -4.41
N SER A 311 -8.21 23.17 -3.29
CA SER A 311 -7.38 23.44 -2.11
C SER A 311 -6.57 22.22 -1.64
N GLU A 312 -7.18 21.04 -1.75
CA GLU A 312 -6.56 19.74 -1.44
C GLU A 312 -5.84 19.12 -2.65
N GLY A 313 -5.46 19.93 -3.64
CA GLY A 313 -4.72 19.48 -4.83
C GLY A 313 -3.21 19.56 -4.65
N GLY A 314 -2.47 19.10 -5.68
CA GLY A 314 -1.01 19.08 -5.71
C GLY A 314 -0.41 17.73 -5.36
N PHE A 315 0.86 17.74 -5.00
CA PHE A 315 1.57 16.55 -4.56
C PHE A 315 1.26 16.23 -3.09
N HIS A 316 1.02 14.96 -2.80
CA HIS A 316 0.80 14.45 -1.45
C HIS A 316 1.59 13.17 -1.19
N LEU A 317 2.27 13.11 -0.05
CA LEU A 317 2.73 11.86 0.52
C LEU A 317 1.60 11.25 1.35
N VAL A 318 1.24 9.99 1.05
CA VAL A 318 0.12 9.30 1.71
C VAL A 318 0.64 8.18 2.59
N TYR A 319 0.35 8.28 3.87
CA TYR A 319 0.64 7.23 4.85
C TYR A 319 -0.57 6.32 5.04
N GLY A 320 -0.29 5.02 5.11
CA GLY A 320 -1.27 3.98 5.38
C GLY A 320 -0.70 2.59 5.13
N ALA A 321 -1.54 1.60 5.38
CA ALA A 321 -1.23 0.18 5.21
C ALA A 321 -2.40 -0.55 4.56
N THR A 322 -2.24 -1.85 4.27
CA THR A 322 -3.38 -2.69 3.81
C THR A 322 -4.50 -2.71 4.84
N GLU A 323 -4.13 -2.57 6.10
CA GLU A 323 -5.01 -2.56 7.26
C GLU A 323 -5.80 -1.27 7.45
N GLY A 324 -5.42 -0.18 6.78
CA GLY A 324 -6.11 1.12 6.80
C GLY A 324 -5.45 2.07 5.81
N PHE A 325 -6.25 2.60 4.87
CA PHE A 325 -5.73 3.47 3.81
C PHE A 325 -6.84 4.37 3.23
N PRO A 326 -6.56 5.67 3.03
CA PRO A 326 -5.43 6.44 3.57
C PRO A 326 -5.60 6.71 5.07
N LEU A 327 -4.51 6.85 5.82
CA LEU A 327 -4.52 7.24 7.25
C LEU A 327 -4.16 8.70 7.44
N CYS A 328 -3.02 9.13 6.86
CA CYS A 328 -2.58 10.52 6.86
C CYS A 328 -2.10 10.92 5.47
N HIS A 329 -2.09 12.24 5.24
CA HIS A 329 -1.42 12.80 4.08
C HIS A 329 -0.64 14.08 4.42
N ALA A 330 0.52 14.27 3.78
CA ALA A 330 1.31 15.49 3.80
C ALA A 330 1.31 16.13 2.42
N SER A 331 0.90 17.39 2.32
CA SER A 331 0.97 18.17 1.07
C SER A 331 2.40 18.52 0.69
N ALA A 332 2.64 18.94 -0.56
CA ALA A 332 3.93 19.43 -1.02
C ALA A 332 4.49 20.51 -0.07
N SER A 333 3.67 21.47 0.32
CA SER A 333 4.09 22.55 1.23
C SER A 333 4.51 22.01 2.61
N THR A 334 3.83 20.99 3.12
CA THR A 334 4.22 20.32 4.37
C THR A 334 5.55 19.59 4.22
N ILE A 335 5.73 18.82 3.14
CA ILE A 335 6.96 18.03 2.90
C ILE A 335 8.16 18.96 2.75
N ILE A 336 8.04 19.99 1.89
CA ILE A 336 9.09 20.96 1.66
C ILE A 336 9.37 21.78 2.93
N GLY A 337 8.32 22.25 3.62
CA GLY A 337 8.45 23.03 4.85
C GLY A 337 9.05 22.27 6.02
N THR A 338 8.99 20.93 6.02
CA THR A 338 9.58 20.06 7.06
C THR A 338 10.89 19.38 6.64
N LYS A 339 11.43 19.72 5.45
CA LYS A 339 12.67 19.15 4.90
C LYS A 339 13.84 19.23 5.88
N HIS A 340 14.03 20.41 6.50
CA HIS A 340 15.12 20.61 7.46
C HIS A 340 14.99 19.72 8.71
N GLN A 341 13.79 19.57 9.26
CA GLN A 341 13.54 18.70 10.41
C GLN A 341 13.79 17.24 10.06
N THR A 342 13.33 16.77 8.87
CA THR A 342 13.59 15.41 8.39
C THR A 342 15.10 15.17 8.25
N SER A 343 15.83 16.09 7.60
CA SER A 343 17.29 16.02 7.45
C SER A 343 18.07 16.19 8.77
N SER A 344 17.42 16.68 9.81
CA SER A 344 18.00 16.76 11.16
C SER A 344 17.69 15.54 12.02
N GLY A 345 17.11 14.45 11.45
CA GLY A 345 16.85 13.21 12.18
C GLY A 345 15.54 13.19 12.97
N MET A 346 14.61 14.10 12.72
CA MET A 346 13.31 14.09 13.39
C MET A 346 12.35 13.02 12.84
N GLY A 347 12.72 12.31 11.76
CA GLY A 347 11.88 11.34 11.06
C GLY A 347 11.19 11.95 9.84
N VAL A 348 10.12 11.30 9.36
CA VAL A 348 9.37 11.71 8.17
C VAL A 348 8.01 12.27 8.55
N CYS A 349 7.72 13.51 8.19
CA CYS A 349 6.40 14.11 8.38
C CYS A 349 5.41 13.51 7.37
N VAL A 350 4.36 12.85 7.86
CA VAL A 350 3.28 12.28 7.03
C VAL A 350 1.99 13.10 7.09
N GLY A 351 2.07 14.30 7.65
CA GLY A 351 0.97 15.26 7.69
C GLY A 351 -0.07 14.97 8.76
N ARG A 352 -1.34 15.05 8.39
CA ARG A 352 -2.50 14.90 9.30
C ARG A 352 -3.41 13.78 8.85
N GLU A 353 -4.30 13.36 9.75
CA GLU A 353 -5.32 12.36 9.49
C GLU A 353 -6.24 12.77 8.34
N VAL A 354 -6.77 11.78 7.62
CA VAL A 354 -7.68 11.96 6.49
C VAL A 354 -9.12 11.64 6.91
N GLY A 355 -10.03 12.57 6.67
CA GLY A 355 -11.46 12.39 6.97
C GLY A 355 -11.71 12.04 8.44
N ASP A 356 -12.48 10.98 8.68
CA ASP A 356 -12.87 10.51 10.02
C ASP A 356 -11.86 9.54 10.65
N VAL A 357 -10.64 9.44 10.11
CA VAL A 357 -9.57 8.64 10.73
C VAL A 357 -9.12 9.31 12.03
N GLN A 358 -9.06 8.52 13.07
CA GLN A 358 -8.51 8.93 14.37
C GLN A 358 -7.17 8.25 14.59
N LEU A 359 -6.18 8.99 15.10
CA LEU A 359 -4.85 8.47 15.37
C LEU A 359 -4.40 8.84 16.77
N ARG A 360 -3.89 7.85 17.51
CA ARG A 360 -3.28 7.99 18.84
C ARG A 360 -1.84 7.51 18.81
N ILE A 361 -0.99 8.12 19.63
CA ILE A 361 0.36 7.68 19.91
C ILE A 361 0.34 6.95 21.26
N LEU A 362 0.47 5.62 21.22
CA LEU A 362 0.51 4.81 22.45
C LEU A 362 1.91 4.85 23.04
N PRO A 363 2.04 5.08 24.36
CA PRO A 363 3.35 5.04 25.02
C PRO A 363 4.09 3.75 24.69
N PHE A 364 5.39 3.86 24.48
CA PHE A 364 6.26 2.72 24.27
C PHE A 364 6.58 2.12 25.64
N GLU A 365 5.92 1.02 26.01
CA GLU A 365 6.31 0.25 27.18
C GLU A 365 7.61 -0.51 26.87
N GLU A 366 8.64 -0.27 27.67
CA GLU A 366 9.89 -1.03 27.63
C GLU A 366 9.58 -2.52 27.77
N ALA A 367 10.24 -3.34 26.95
CA ALA A 367 10.04 -4.77 26.86
C ALA A 367 10.33 -5.46 28.20
N GLY A 368 9.31 -5.75 28.99
CA GLY A 368 9.50 -6.44 30.28
C GLY A 368 8.30 -7.20 30.83
N ASN A 369 7.08 -6.78 30.59
CA ASN A 369 5.91 -7.45 31.17
C ASN A 369 4.64 -7.24 30.35
N THR A 370 4.53 -7.93 29.21
CA THR A 370 3.29 -7.94 28.42
C THR A 370 2.44 -9.14 28.78
N LYS A 371 1.85 -9.18 29.97
CA LYS A 371 0.81 -10.17 30.24
C LYS A 371 -0.62 -9.64 30.10
N ASP A 372 -0.85 -8.33 30.04
CA ASP A 372 -2.20 -7.79 29.86
C ASP A 372 -2.16 -6.35 29.26
N THR A 373 -1.73 -6.21 28.00
CA THR A 373 -1.79 -4.91 27.29
C THR A 373 -3.05 -4.78 26.43
N THR A 374 -4.17 -5.30 26.90
CA THR A 374 -5.49 -4.94 26.36
C THR A 374 -5.98 -3.60 26.90
N ASP A 375 -5.38 -3.09 27.97
CA ASP A 375 -5.77 -1.85 28.59
C ASP A 375 -4.98 -0.68 28.01
N MET A 376 -5.65 0.18 27.27
CA MET A 376 -5.09 1.49 26.93
C MET A 376 -4.99 2.32 28.20
N VAL A 377 -3.77 2.59 28.64
CA VAL A 377 -3.57 3.61 29.68
C VAL A 377 -4.00 4.94 29.06
N SER A 378 -4.93 5.62 29.71
CA SER A 378 -5.37 6.98 29.37
C SER A 378 -4.25 7.99 29.71
N GLY A 379 -3.11 7.82 29.05
CA GLY A 379 -1.95 8.69 29.17
C GLY A 379 -1.82 9.50 27.90
N THR A 380 -2.50 10.64 27.80
CA THR A 380 -2.03 11.73 26.96
C THR A 380 -0.67 12.16 27.52
N SER A 381 0.40 11.53 27.02
CA SER A 381 1.74 12.01 27.33
C SER A 381 1.85 13.44 26.80
N THR A 382 1.91 14.39 27.70
CA THR A 382 2.00 15.83 27.43
C THR A 382 3.42 16.26 27.02
N SER A 383 4.37 15.34 26.92
CA SER A 383 5.70 15.66 26.42
C SER A 383 5.67 15.74 24.90
N GLN A 384 6.06 16.85 24.37
CA GLN A 384 5.92 17.34 23.01
C GLN A 384 6.57 16.46 21.92
N PHE A 385 7.34 15.42 22.28
CA PHE A 385 8.08 14.52 21.42
C PHE A 385 8.15 13.08 21.95
N SER A 386 7.14 12.65 22.70
CA SER A 386 7.10 11.24 23.14
C SER A 386 6.86 10.33 21.95
N ILE A 387 7.89 9.62 21.54
CA ILE A 387 7.78 8.56 20.52
C ILE A 387 6.97 7.42 21.12
N GLY A 388 5.95 6.96 20.37
CA GLY A 388 5.13 5.82 20.73
C GLY A 388 4.66 5.05 19.51
N GLU A 389 3.90 3.98 19.73
CA GLU A 389 3.31 3.20 18.66
C GLU A 389 2.06 3.90 18.11
N ILE A 390 2.01 4.07 16.78
CA ILE A 390 0.86 4.66 16.11
C ILE A 390 -0.28 3.64 16.14
N SER A 391 -1.41 4.07 16.68
CA SER A 391 -2.65 3.32 16.72
C SER A 391 -3.77 4.09 16.05
N VAL A 392 -4.60 3.41 15.27
CA VAL A 392 -5.60 4.04 14.41
C VAL A 392 -6.97 3.40 14.56
N ASN A 393 -8.00 4.24 14.44
CA ASN A 393 -9.40 3.86 14.37
C ASN A 393 -10.07 4.69 13.27
N GLY A 394 -11.15 4.18 12.71
CA GLY A 394 -11.93 4.91 11.72
C GLY A 394 -12.56 4.00 10.66
N PRO A 395 -13.42 4.58 9.83
CA PRO A 395 -14.25 3.79 8.90
C PRO A 395 -13.48 3.14 7.74
N VAL A 396 -12.22 3.55 7.52
CA VAL A 396 -11.32 2.95 6.51
C VAL A 396 -10.29 2.00 7.14
N VAL A 397 -10.37 1.76 8.45
CA VAL A 397 -9.52 0.83 9.18
C VAL A 397 -10.24 -0.52 9.27
N TYR A 398 -9.54 -1.61 8.89
CA TYR A 398 -10.15 -2.93 8.91
C TYR A 398 -10.51 -3.39 10.33
N SER A 399 -11.57 -4.20 10.43
CA SER A 399 -12.04 -4.75 11.71
C SER A 399 -11.79 -6.26 11.84
N ARG A 400 -11.46 -6.96 10.74
CA ARG A 400 -11.38 -8.43 10.70
C ARG A 400 -10.19 -8.96 9.92
N LEU A 401 -9.59 -10.06 10.43
CA LEU A 401 -8.54 -10.83 9.77
C LEU A 401 -9.02 -12.26 9.46
N VAL A 402 -8.53 -12.83 8.36
CA VAL A 402 -8.80 -14.22 8.01
C VAL A 402 -8.12 -15.16 9.00
N GLY A 403 -8.89 -16.11 9.54
CA GLY A 403 -8.39 -17.13 10.49
C GLY A 403 -8.04 -16.58 11.88
N GLY A 404 -8.51 -15.37 12.21
CA GLY A 404 -8.56 -14.91 13.59
C GLY A 404 -9.75 -15.59 14.29
N ASP A 405 -9.52 -16.31 15.39
CA ASP A 405 -10.61 -16.64 16.30
C ASP A 405 -11.22 -15.31 16.75
N GLU A 406 -12.56 -15.21 16.73
CA GLU A 406 -13.28 -14.01 17.19
C GLU A 406 -12.93 -13.65 18.64
N GLU A 407 -12.56 -14.63 19.47
CA GLU A 407 -12.02 -14.43 20.82
C GLU A 407 -10.54 -13.97 20.86
N LYS A 408 -9.80 -14.13 19.76
CA LYS A 408 -8.44 -13.67 19.57
C LYS A 408 -8.40 -12.68 18.40
N PHE A 409 -9.04 -11.53 18.55
CA PHE A 409 -8.75 -10.41 17.69
C PHE A 409 -7.23 -10.22 17.65
N GLY A 410 -6.61 -10.75 16.58
CA GLY A 410 -5.20 -10.96 16.34
C GLY A 410 -4.42 -11.03 17.63
N GLY A 411 -3.81 -12.13 17.96
CA GLY A 411 -3.11 -12.21 19.24
C GLY A 411 -2.47 -10.88 19.62
N ALA A 412 -2.50 -10.51 20.84
CA ALA A 412 -2.23 -9.26 21.58
C ALA A 412 -1.38 -8.11 20.95
N LEU A 413 -0.94 -8.25 19.69
CA LEU A 413 0.01 -7.35 19.03
C LEU A 413 -0.62 -6.39 18.00
N SER A 414 -1.86 -6.62 17.54
CA SER A 414 -2.43 -5.82 16.44
C SER A 414 -3.60 -4.91 16.85
N TRP A 415 -4.15 -5.07 18.05
CA TRP A 415 -5.28 -4.27 18.53
C TRP A 415 -5.08 -3.83 19.97
N ALA A 416 -5.54 -2.64 20.30
CA ALA A 416 -5.68 -2.12 21.65
C ALA A 416 -7.17 -1.84 21.88
N PHE A 417 -7.69 -2.26 23.04
CA PHE A 417 -9.06 -1.98 23.46
C PHE A 417 -9.06 -0.79 24.42
N ASP A 418 -9.86 0.23 24.12
CA ASP A 418 -10.08 1.36 25.01
C ASP A 418 -11.29 1.06 25.91
N LYS A 419 -11.04 0.85 27.20
CA LYS A 419 -12.09 0.57 28.20
C LYS A 419 -13.01 1.77 28.45
N ASN A 420 -12.56 3.00 28.16
CA ASN A 420 -13.34 4.20 28.42
C ASN A 420 -14.47 4.40 27.41
N ASP A 421 -14.23 4.06 26.16
CA ASP A 421 -15.21 4.24 25.07
C ASP A 421 -15.65 2.94 24.40
N GLY A 422 -15.07 1.80 24.81
CA GLY A 422 -15.39 0.49 24.25
C GLY A 422 -14.89 0.26 22.83
N THR A 423 -13.95 1.08 22.34
CA THR A 423 -13.46 1.02 20.96
C THR A 423 -12.20 0.18 20.82
N TYR A 424 -12.04 -0.41 19.61
CA TYR A 424 -10.82 -1.12 19.22
C TYR A 424 -9.95 -0.24 18.34
N TRP A 425 -8.66 -0.18 18.66
CA TRP A 425 -7.66 0.58 17.93
C TRP A 425 -6.66 -0.36 17.27
N HIS A 426 -6.51 -0.24 15.96
CA HIS A 426 -5.48 -1.01 15.24
C HIS A 426 -4.09 -0.45 15.52
N ARG A 427 -3.20 -1.29 16.03
CA ARG A 427 -1.77 -0.98 16.25
C ARG A 427 -1.02 -1.24 14.95
N THR A 428 -0.49 -0.19 14.34
CA THR A 428 0.14 -0.28 13.02
C THR A 428 1.52 -0.96 13.04
N GLY A 429 2.16 -1.00 14.20
CA GLY A 429 3.56 -1.40 14.37
C GLY A 429 4.55 -0.34 13.90
N ASP A 430 4.08 0.81 13.44
CA ASP A 430 4.91 1.97 13.14
C ASP A 430 5.06 2.84 14.39
N LEU A 431 6.24 3.43 14.58
CA LEU A 431 6.55 4.34 15.65
C LEU A 431 6.55 5.78 15.15
N GLY A 432 6.05 6.68 15.98
CA GLY A 432 5.96 8.08 15.62
C GLY A 432 5.58 8.96 16.79
N TYR A 433 5.38 10.23 16.51
CA TYR A 433 4.91 11.22 17.45
C TYR A 433 4.03 12.27 16.75
N ARG A 434 3.33 13.07 17.54
CA ARG A 434 2.56 14.22 17.06
C ARG A 434 3.27 15.50 17.46
N ASP A 435 3.51 16.41 16.52
CA ASP A 435 4.10 17.71 16.80
C ASP A 435 3.08 18.75 17.31
N ARG A 436 3.56 19.95 17.61
CA ARG A 436 2.71 21.07 18.10
C ARG A 436 1.68 21.53 17.10
N GLU A 437 1.98 21.38 15.83
CA GLU A 437 1.07 21.70 14.73
C GLU A 437 0.06 20.56 14.47
N GLY A 438 0.11 19.47 15.24
CA GLY A 438 -0.77 18.32 15.11
C GLY A 438 -0.41 17.39 13.94
N ARG A 439 0.76 17.54 13.33
CA ARG A 439 1.25 16.67 12.27
C ARG A 439 1.85 15.38 12.86
N ILE A 440 1.71 14.31 12.12
CA ILE A 440 2.26 12.99 12.49
C ILE A 440 3.63 12.82 11.83
N TRP A 441 4.58 12.35 12.64
CA TRP A 441 5.95 12.05 12.25
C TRP A 441 6.22 10.56 12.41
N LEU A 442 6.70 9.91 11.36
CA LEU A 442 7.15 8.52 11.40
C LEU A 442 8.64 8.47 11.72
N VAL A 443 9.02 7.67 12.71
CA VAL A 443 10.44 7.49 13.08
C VAL A 443 10.96 6.09 12.75
N GLY A 444 10.09 5.13 12.47
CA GLY A 444 10.47 3.78 12.08
C GLY A 444 9.41 2.74 12.42
N ARG A 445 9.78 1.47 12.33
CA ARG A 445 8.94 0.35 12.78
C ARG A 445 9.43 -0.23 14.09
N LYS A 446 8.52 -0.59 14.98
CA LYS A 446 8.80 -1.23 16.28
C LYS A 446 9.73 -2.45 16.13
N SER A 447 9.52 -3.27 15.11
CA SER A 447 10.34 -4.46 14.82
C SER A 447 11.71 -4.17 14.22
N HIS A 448 11.93 -2.96 13.72
CA HIS A 448 13.17 -2.56 13.04
C HIS A 448 14.10 -1.69 13.89
N ARG A 449 13.64 -1.30 15.07
CA ARG A 449 14.47 -0.52 15.99
C ARG A 449 15.75 -1.26 16.35
N VAL A 450 16.79 -0.53 16.65
CA VAL A 450 18.08 -1.06 17.07
C VAL A 450 18.35 -0.60 18.48
N GLU A 451 18.40 -1.54 19.40
CA GLU A 451 18.71 -1.28 20.82
C GLU A 451 20.22 -1.35 21.02
N LEU A 452 20.78 -0.33 21.67
CA LEU A 452 22.20 -0.24 22.05
C LEU A 452 22.44 -0.82 23.44
N GLU A 453 23.70 -1.19 23.73
CA GLU A 453 24.14 -1.45 25.11
C GLU A 453 23.99 -0.13 25.89
N GLY A 454 23.23 -0.16 26.99
CA GLY A 454 22.89 1.06 27.76
C GLY A 454 21.44 1.48 27.65
N GLY A 455 20.65 0.84 26.76
CA GLY A 455 19.19 1.04 26.68
C GLY A 455 18.73 2.06 25.65
N LEU A 456 19.63 2.85 25.05
CA LEU A 456 19.27 3.75 23.95
C LEU A 456 18.71 2.94 22.77
N THR A 457 17.61 3.40 22.21
CA THR A 457 16.98 2.79 21.04
C THR A 457 17.03 3.71 19.83
N LEU A 458 17.73 3.29 18.78
CA LEU A 458 17.80 4.01 17.51
C LEU A 458 16.61 3.66 16.61
N GLN A 459 15.95 4.67 16.09
CA GLN A 459 14.84 4.53 15.16
C GLN A 459 15.31 4.66 13.72
N THR A 460 14.92 3.70 12.87
CA THR A 460 15.48 3.56 11.52
C THR A 460 15.29 4.80 10.66
N LYS A 461 14.09 5.40 10.65
CA LYS A 461 13.82 6.57 9.80
C LYS A 461 14.58 7.82 10.25
N GLN A 462 14.81 8.00 11.54
CA GLN A 462 15.58 9.12 12.05
C GLN A 462 17.02 9.08 11.54
N ILE A 463 17.67 7.92 11.66
CA ILE A 463 19.06 7.73 11.25
C ILE A 463 19.20 7.76 9.71
N GLU A 464 18.30 7.06 9.01
CA GLU A 464 18.38 6.92 7.56
C GLU A 464 18.13 8.24 6.84
N GLU A 465 17.08 8.97 7.20
CA GLU A 465 16.77 10.25 6.55
C GLU A 465 17.83 11.31 6.87
N PHE A 466 18.43 11.27 8.07
CA PHE A 466 19.58 12.12 8.39
C PHE A 466 20.74 11.86 7.42
N TYR A 467 21.16 10.58 7.26
CA TYR A 467 22.30 10.27 6.38
C TYR A 467 21.95 10.33 4.89
N ASN A 468 20.73 9.98 4.51
CA ASN A 468 20.27 10.11 3.12
C ASN A 468 20.35 11.56 2.65
N SER A 469 19.90 12.52 3.45
CA SER A 469 19.95 13.94 3.11
C SER A 469 21.38 14.50 3.13
N LEU A 470 22.26 13.96 3.97
CA LEU A 470 23.65 14.40 4.07
C LEU A 470 24.49 13.92 2.89
N THR A 471 24.27 12.68 2.43
CA THR A 471 25.11 12.04 1.44
C THR A 471 24.49 11.98 0.04
N GLY A 472 23.19 12.19 -0.08
CA GLY A 472 22.42 11.94 -1.30
C GLY A 472 22.27 10.46 -1.64
N LEU A 473 22.67 9.55 -0.72
CA LEU A 473 22.70 8.12 -0.92
C LEU A 473 21.61 7.44 -0.07
N ARG A 474 21.17 6.29 -0.53
CA ARG A 474 20.20 5.48 0.22
C ARG A 474 20.93 4.66 1.28
N THR A 475 20.46 4.76 2.53
CA THR A 475 21.04 4.03 3.67
C THR A 475 20.02 3.12 4.32
N ALA A 476 20.50 2.14 5.11
CA ALA A 476 19.68 1.22 5.87
C ALA A 476 20.36 0.86 7.21
N LEU A 477 19.71 1.21 8.31
CA LEU A 477 20.17 0.84 9.64
C LEU A 477 19.76 -0.60 9.96
N VAL A 478 20.74 -1.43 10.37
CA VAL A 478 20.54 -2.81 10.83
C VAL A 478 21.31 -3.06 12.13
N ARG A 479 20.94 -4.14 12.84
CA ARG A 479 21.47 -4.43 14.18
C ARG A 479 22.96 -4.80 14.18
N GLY A 480 23.46 -5.49 13.15
CA GLY A 480 24.81 -6.05 13.12
C GLY A 480 24.99 -7.29 14.00
N LEU A 481 26.20 -7.51 14.54
CA LEU A 481 26.50 -8.60 15.45
C LEU A 481 25.89 -8.34 16.84
N HIS A 482 25.53 -9.42 17.53
CA HIS A 482 25.03 -9.33 18.91
C HIS A 482 26.12 -8.74 19.82
N GLY A 483 25.81 -7.71 20.61
CA GLY A 483 26.77 -6.97 21.43
C GLY A 483 27.73 -6.08 20.63
N GLY A 484 27.58 -6.00 19.30
CA GLY A 484 28.38 -5.14 18.44
C GLY A 484 27.73 -3.79 18.14
N LYS A 485 28.47 -2.95 17.43
CA LYS A 485 27.95 -1.67 16.95
C LYS A 485 26.84 -1.88 15.91
N PRO A 486 25.76 -1.06 15.94
CA PRO A 486 24.80 -1.02 14.84
C PRO A 486 25.49 -0.68 13.52
N VAL A 487 24.96 -1.23 12.44
CA VAL A 487 25.52 -1.04 11.12
C VAL A 487 24.60 -0.16 10.28
N LEU A 488 25.14 0.92 9.74
CA LEU A 488 24.49 1.68 8.68
C LEU A 488 25.06 1.25 7.33
N LEU A 489 24.24 0.56 6.57
CA LEU A 489 24.58 0.15 5.22
C LEU A 489 24.34 1.30 4.26
N VAL A 490 25.24 1.50 3.31
CA VAL A 490 25.09 2.44 2.19
C VAL A 490 24.93 1.65 0.91
N GLU A 491 23.86 1.91 0.16
CA GLU A 491 23.57 1.23 -1.11
C GLU A 491 24.67 1.52 -2.14
N LYS A 492 24.90 0.61 -3.10
CA LYS A 492 25.89 0.78 -4.16
C LYS A 492 25.84 2.16 -4.80
N HIS A 493 26.99 2.81 -4.89
CA HIS A 493 27.18 4.12 -5.54
C HIS A 493 28.53 4.14 -6.28
N GLU A 494 28.72 5.13 -7.14
CA GLU A 494 29.96 5.31 -7.94
C GLU A 494 30.96 6.28 -7.29
N GLY A 495 30.64 6.86 -6.12
CA GLY A 495 31.49 7.81 -5.43
C GLY A 495 32.63 7.18 -4.62
N ASP A 496 33.56 8.02 -4.16
CA ASP A 496 34.66 7.63 -3.28
C ASP A 496 34.13 7.26 -1.89
N TRP A 497 34.25 5.97 -1.56
CA TRP A 497 33.78 5.41 -0.29
C TRP A 497 34.46 6.04 0.93
N LEU A 498 35.78 6.29 0.87
CA LEU A 498 36.51 6.88 2.01
C LEU A 498 36.01 8.29 2.31
N LYS A 499 35.75 9.08 1.27
CA LYS A 499 35.18 10.43 1.41
C LYS A 499 33.78 10.38 2.02
N ILE A 500 32.94 9.44 1.61
CA ILE A 500 31.59 9.27 2.15
C ILE A 500 31.65 8.89 3.63
N VAL A 501 32.49 7.93 4.01
CA VAL A 501 32.68 7.51 5.41
C VAL A 501 33.20 8.67 6.25
N SER A 502 34.13 9.49 5.72
CA SER A 502 34.61 10.68 6.44
C SER A 502 33.47 11.64 6.76
N ILE A 503 32.64 11.98 5.78
CA ILE A 503 31.47 12.85 5.96
C ILE A 503 30.52 12.25 7.00
N MET A 504 30.21 10.96 6.89
CA MET A 504 29.30 10.29 7.82
C MET A 504 29.84 10.25 9.25
N THR A 505 31.15 10.06 9.40
CA THR A 505 31.82 10.01 10.72
C THR A 505 31.83 11.40 11.37
N GLU A 506 32.11 12.47 10.63
CA GLU A 506 32.08 13.84 11.13
C GLU A 506 30.71 14.25 11.70
N HIS A 507 29.63 13.58 11.23
CA HIS A 507 28.27 13.89 11.67
C HIS A 507 27.74 12.97 12.77
N LEU A 508 28.53 12.00 13.27
CA LEU A 508 28.14 11.16 14.41
C LEU A 508 27.86 11.99 15.69
N ALA A 509 28.68 13.03 15.93
CA ALA A 509 28.49 13.92 17.09
C ALA A 509 27.11 14.60 17.06
N ARG A 510 26.63 15.04 15.88
CA ARG A 510 25.29 15.65 15.73
C ARG A 510 24.18 14.67 16.03
N LEU A 511 24.36 13.38 15.72
CA LEU A 511 23.40 12.34 16.11
C LEU A 511 23.45 12.10 17.61
N SER A 512 24.63 12.07 18.23
CA SER A 512 24.78 11.93 19.67
C SER A 512 24.08 13.09 20.39
N ASP A 513 24.24 14.32 19.90
CA ASP A 513 23.51 15.49 20.43
C ASP A 513 21.98 15.33 20.29
N LEU A 514 21.50 14.79 19.14
CA LEU A 514 20.07 14.58 18.91
C LEU A 514 19.46 13.56 19.88
N PHE A 515 20.20 12.48 20.18
CA PHE A 515 19.71 11.42 21.08
C PHE A 515 20.06 11.65 22.56
N GLY A 516 20.93 12.65 22.85
CA GLY A 516 21.41 12.92 24.20
C GLY A 516 22.35 11.86 24.77
N GLU A 517 22.82 10.93 23.94
CA GLU A 517 23.71 9.81 24.28
C GLU A 517 24.70 9.56 23.14
N ASP A 518 25.83 8.90 23.44
CA ASP A 518 26.86 8.60 22.45
C ASP A 518 26.37 7.55 21.43
N VAL A 519 26.19 7.97 20.19
CA VAL A 519 25.77 7.13 19.06
C VAL A 519 27.00 6.68 18.28
N ASN A 520 27.30 5.40 18.30
CA ASN A 520 28.43 4.81 17.56
C ASN A 520 27.94 3.82 16.50
N LEU A 521 28.14 4.16 15.23
CA LEU A 521 27.70 3.35 14.08
C LEU A 521 28.90 2.81 13.31
N GLN A 522 28.77 1.61 12.77
CA GLN A 522 29.68 1.07 11.77
C GLN A 522 29.10 1.30 10.36
N PHE A 523 29.88 1.90 9.46
CA PHE A 523 29.49 2.14 8.08
C PHE A 523 30.00 1.05 7.17
N ILE A 524 29.11 0.44 6.38
CA ILE A 524 29.48 -0.63 5.43
C ILE A 524 28.84 -0.36 4.07
N HIS A 525 29.67 -0.46 3.02
CA HIS A 525 29.21 -0.40 1.63
C HIS A 525 28.53 -1.70 1.22
N TYR A 526 27.28 -1.62 0.78
CA TYR A 526 26.54 -2.73 0.21
C TYR A 526 26.69 -2.75 -1.31
N ASN A 527 27.31 -3.81 -1.85
CA ASN A 527 27.74 -3.90 -3.25
C ASN A 527 26.59 -4.14 -4.26
N GLY A 528 25.37 -3.75 -3.96
CA GLY A 528 24.21 -3.93 -4.84
C GLY A 528 23.08 -2.98 -4.48
N SER A 529 21.94 -3.12 -5.15
CA SER A 529 20.70 -2.46 -4.73
C SER A 529 20.10 -3.17 -3.54
N PHE A 530 19.58 -2.41 -2.57
CA PHE A 530 18.93 -3.00 -1.40
C PHE A 530 17.77 -3.91 -1.80
N PRO A 531 17.64 -5.09 -1.14
CA PRO A 531 16.47 -5.94 -1.34
C PRO A 531 15.22 -5.20 -0.87
N VAL A 532 14.21 -5.14 -1.73
CA VAL A 532 12.95 -4.45 -1.48
C VAL A 532 11.74 -5.34 -1.75
N ASP A 533 10.60 -4.96 -1.19
CA ASP A 533 9.33 -5.63 -1.42
C ASP A 533 8.93 -5.59 -2.91
N LYS A 534 8.19 -6.62 -3.35
CA LYS A 534 7.73 -6.72 -4.75
C LYS A 534 6.53 -5.83 -5.09
N GLY A 535 5.83 -5.33 -4.08
CA GLY A 535 4.61 -4.55 -4.28
C GLY A 535 4.90 -3.11 -4.70
N HIS A 536 5.69 -2.42 -3.90
CA HIS A 536 6.05 -1.00 -4.11
C HIS A 536 7.47 -0.85 -4.66
N GLU A 537 8.30 -1.90 -4.57
CA GLU A 537 9.74 -1.91 -4.91
C GLU A 537 10.53 -0.80 -4.17
N ALA A 538 10.07 -0.44 -2.99
CA ALA A 538 10.60 0.65 -2.18
C ALA A 538 10.93 0.24 -0.75
N LYS A 539 10.08 -0.60 -0.11
CA LYS A 539 10.25 -1.01 1.29
C LYS A 539 11.43 -1.96 1.44
N ILE A 540 12.42 -1.58 2.22
CA ILE A 540 13.63 -2.37 2.44
C ILE A 540 13.30 -3.66 3.23
N GLU A 541 13.76 -4.80 2.72
CA GLU A 541 13.69 -6.10 3.41
C GLU A 541 14.85 -6.23 4.41
N ARG A 542 14.74 -5.57 5.56
CA ARG A 542 15.81 -5.38 6.55
C ARG A 542 16.41 -6.67 7.09
N GLU A 543 15.61 -7.70 7.29
CA GLU A 543 16.13 -8.98 7.81
C GLU A 543 17.14 -9.63 6.83
N LYS A 544 16.96 -9.42 5.51
CA LYS A 544 17.94 -9.88 4.52
C LYS A 544 19.23 -9.06 4.62
N LEU A 545 19.13 -7.75 4.78
CA LEU A 545 20.28 -6.87 4.96
C LEU A 545 21.01 -7.15 6.27
N ASN A 546 20.28 -7.37 7.35
CA ASN A 546 20.87 -7.71 8.65
C ASN A 546 21.64 -9.04 8.58
N SER A 547 21.06 -10.08 7.96
CA SER A 547 21.72 -11.36 7.76
C SER A 547 23.00 -11.21 6.93
N TRP A 548 22.97 -10.42 5.85
CA TRP A 548 24.14 -10.12 5.04
C TRP A 548 25.22 -9.34 5.82
N ALA A 549 24.81 -8.34 6.61
CA ALA A 549 25.75 -7.55 7.41
C ALA A 549 26.48 -8.43 8.45
N ILE A 550 25.76 -9.32 9.14
CA ILE A 550 26.33 -10.28 10.10
C ILE A 550 27.34 -11.20 9.41
N GLU A 551 27.02 -11.75 8.24
CA GLU A 551 27.93 -12.58 7.47
C GLU A 551 29.21 -11.82 7.08
N LYS A 552 29.04 -10.59 6.58
CA LYS A 552 30.15 -9.72 6.20
C LYS A 552 31.07 -9.38 7.38
N LEU A 553 30.50 -9.07 8.54
CA LEU A 553 31.26 -8.73 9.76
C LEU A 553 32.08 -9.93 10.26
N ARG A 554 31.52 -11.15 10.25
CA ARG A 554 32.25 -12.37 10.65
C ARG A 554 33.45 -12.69 9.78
N HIS A 555 33.50 -12.19 8.55
CA HIS A 555 34.66 -12.33 7.65
C HIS A 555 35.70 -11.21 7.84
N LEU A 556 35.41 -10.19 8.62
CA LEU A 556 36.31 -9.08 8.93
C LEU A 556 36.99 -9.24 10.31
N GLU A 557 36.43 -10.10 11.19
CA GLU A 557 37.06 -10.62 12.40
C GLU A 557 37.98 -11.79 12.09
#